data_2ed47246abb5b171fad0cf8b34337c0f
#
_entry.id   2ed47246abb5b171fad0cf8b34337c0f
#
_cell.length_a   1.000
_cell.length_b   1.000
_cell.length_c   1.000
_cell.angle_alpha   90.00
_cell.angle_beta   90.00
_cell.angle_gamma   90.00
#
_symmetry.space_group_name_H-M   'P 1'
#
loop_
_entity.id
_entity.type
_entity.pdbx_description
1 polymer ?
#
loop_
_entity_poly.entity_id
_entity_poly.type
_entity_poly.pdbx_seq_one_letter_code
_entity_poly.pdbx_strand_id
1 'polypeptide(L)'
;MWRLAKDSAVLDLNSSYSYLLWCRDFADTSAIAWIENEPAGFVTGYTRPDNPDTLMIWQVAVSTDFRGRGLASTMLHALADRTRALRLETTITDDNAASNRLFQAFAEQRGAGLDRRPLFTPDLYPDGHDTEYLYEIAPL
;
A
#
# COMPACT_ATOMS: atom_id res chain seq x y z
N MET A 1 13.38 1.14 -2.98
CA MET A 1 12.03 1.73 -3.14
C MET A 1 11.95 2.74 -4.29
N TRP A 2 12.70 3.84 -4.29
CA TRP A 2 12.58 4.87 -5.33
C TRP A 2 12.69 4.35 -6.78
N ARG A 3 13.66 3.47 -7.08
CA ARG A 3 13.80 2.86 -8.41
C ARG A 3 12.58 2.02 -8.78
N LEU A 4 12.07 1.21 -7.87
CA LEU A 4 10.86 0.41 -8.08
C LEU A 4 9.63 1.29 -8.34
N ALA A 5 9.47 2.39 -7.62
CA ALA A 5 8.39 3.36 -7.83
C ALA A 5 8.50 4.02 -9.20
N LYS A 6 9.72 4.46 -9.58
CA LYS A 6 10.01 5.06 -10.88
C LYS A 6 9.69 4.12 -12.03
N ASP A 7 10.11 2.87 -11.91
CA ASP A 7 9.95 1.86 -12.98
C ASP A 7 8.51 1.32 -13.07
N SER A 8 7.69 1.52 -12.03
CA SER A 8 6.29 1.07 -12.02
C SER A 8 5.42 1.80 -13.05
N ALA A 9 5.75 3.04 -13.39
CA ALA A 9 4.99 3.95 -14.26
C ALA A 9 3.53 4.19 -13.83
N VAL A 10 3.11 3.67 -12.68
CA VAL A 10 1.73 3.75 -12.15
C VAL A 10 1.69 4.56 -10.85
N LEU A 11 2.76 4.49 -10.04
CA LEU A 11 2.85 5.23 -8.79
C LEU A 11 3.30 6.67 -9.01
N ASP A 12 2.76 7.59 -8.23
CA ASP A 12 3.31 8.94 -8.10
C ASP A 12 4.73 8.83 -7.56
N LEU A 13 5.69 9.34 -8.33
CA LEU A 13 7.08 9.33 -7.94
C LEU A 13 7.37 10.49 -6.99
N ASN A 14 7.67 10.16 -5.75
CA ASN A 14 8.16 11.13 -4.77
C ASN A 14 9.68 11.31 -4.88
N SER A 15 10.22 12.33 -4.21
CA SER A 15 11.67 12.54 -4.16
C SER A 15 12.38 11.33 -3.54
N SER A 16 13.62 11.06 -3.95
CA SER A 16 14.43 10.00 -3.33
C SER A 16 14.62 10.23 -1.82
N TYR A 17 14.64 11.50 -1.40
CA TYR A 17 14.72 11.87 0.01
C TYR A 17 13.51 11.36 0.83
N SER A 18 12.29 11.44 0.29
CA SER A 18 11.13 10.93 1.00
C SER A 18 11.20 9.41 1.23
N TYR A 19 11.73 8.64 0.27
CA TYR A 19 11.95 7.20 0.47
C TYR A 19 13.02 6.89 1.52
N LEU A 20 14.03 7.75 1.68
CA LEU A 20 15.00 7.62 2.79
C LEU A 20 14.32 7.85 4.15
N LEU A 21 13.43 8.83 4.24
CA LEU A 21 12.62 9.05 5.46
C LEU A 21 11.73 7.85 5.76
N TRP A 22 11.07 7.27 4.75
CA TRP A 22 10.26 6.06 4.93
C TRP A 22 11.07 4.89 5.45
N CYS A 23 12.26 4.66 4.89
CA CYS A 23 13.15 3.59 5.33
C CYS A 23 13.66 3.79 6.75
N ARG A 24 13.81 5.04 7.21
CA ARG A 24 14.26 5.35 8.57
C ARG A 24 13.11 5.34 9.58
N ASP A 25 12.03 6.06 9.28
CA ASP A 25 11.01 6.41 10.27
C ASP A 25 9.82 5.45 10.27
N PHE A 26 9.58 4.77 9.14
CA PHE A 26 8.46 3.86 8.94
C PHE A 26 8.88 2.44 8.55
N ALA A 27 10.08 2.03 8.97
CA ALA A 27 10.60 0.69 8.66
C ALA A 27 9.71 -0.43 9.22
N ASP A 28 9.18 -0.25 10.42
CA ASP A 28 8.34 -1.26 11.09
C ASP A 28 6.99 -1.46 10.40
N THR A 29 6.52 -0.47 9.68
CA THR A 29 5.23 -0.48 8.96
C THR A 29 5.39 -0.55 7.44
N SER A 30 6.61 -0.79 6.95
CA SER A 30 6.94 -0.91 5.53
C SER A 30 7.71 -2.20 5.25
N ALA A 31 7.69 -2.67 4.02
CA ALA A 31 8.37 -3.90 3.62
C ALA A 31 9.04 -3.78 2.26
N ILE A 32 10.14 -4.50 2.07
CA ILE A 32 10.79 -4.73 0.78
C ILE A 32 10.90 -6.24 0.58
N ALA A 33 10.42 -6.72 -0.56
CA ALA A 33 10.64 -8.09 -1.00
C ALA A 33 11.94 -8.19 -1.79
N TRP A 34 12.75 -9.21 -1.50
CA TRP A 34 13.97 -9.54 -2.19
C TRP A 34 13.87 -10.92 -2.82
N ILE A 35 14.26 -11.04 -4.08
CA ILE A 35 14.37 -12.32 -4.79
C ILE A 35 15.80 -12.40 -5.32
N GLU A 36 16.54 -13.44 -4.92
CA GLU A 36 17.93 -13.68 -5.37
C GLU A 36 18.83 -12.42 -5.28
N ASN A 37 18.75 -11.69 -4.17
CA ASN A 37 19.47 -10.44 -3.90
C ASN A 37 19.04 -9.23 -4.77
N GLU A 38 17.94 -9.33 -5.48
CA GLU A 38 17.35 -8.19 -6.20
C GLU A 38 16.09 -7.68 -5.49
N PRO A 39 15.89 -6.35 -5.38
CA PRO A 39 14.67 -5.79 -4.83
C PRO A 39 13.52 -6.01 -5.81
N ALA A 40 12.55 -6.85 -5.42
CA ALA A 40 11.45 -7.28 -6.27
C ALA A 40 10.17 -6.47 -6.09
N GLY A 41 9.99 -5.86 -4.90
CA GLY A 41 8.81 -5.07 -4.61
C GLY A 41 8.91 -4.37 -3.27
N PHE A 42 7.97 -3.46 -2.99
CA PHE A 42 7.88 -2.81 -1.69
C PHE A 42 6.42 -2.45 -1.34
N VAL A 43 6.19 -2.29 -0.07
CA VAL A 43 4.99 -1.67 0.50
C VAL A 43 5.44 -0.60 1.49
N THR A 44 4.89 0.60 1.37
CA THR A 44 5.03 1.65 2.37
C THR A 44 3.73 1.82 3.14
N GLY A 45 3.84 1.94 4.45
CA GLY A 45 2.70 2.14 5.32
C GLY A 45 3.09 2.83 6.62
N TYR A 46 2.10 3.24 7.37
CA TYR A 46 2.28 3.84 8.70
C TYR A 46 1.09 3.51 9.58
N THR A 47 1.32 3.48 10.89
CA THR A 47 0.25 3.43 11.88
C THR A 47 -0.41 4.80 11.97
N ARG A 48 -1.73 4.86 11.87
CA ARG A 48 -2.44 6.13 11.93
C ARG A 48 -2.24 6.82 13.29
N PRO A 49 -1.88 8.12 13.32
CA PRO A 49 -1.61 8.82 14.58
C PRO A 49 -2.84 8.93 15.49
N ASP A 50 -4.02 9.05 14.90
CA ASP A 50 -5.30 9.18 15.59
C ASP A 50 -6.02 7.84 15.86
N ASN A 51 -5.51 6.75 15.27
CA ASN A 51 -6.04 5.40 15.44
C ASN A 51 -4.92 4.36 15.38
N PRO A 52 -4.22 4.09 16.51
CA PRO A 52 -3.04 3.22 16.55
C PRO A 52 -3.28 1.76 16.15
N ASP A 53 -4.54 1.32 16.15
CA ASP A 53 -4.91 -0.03 15.71
C ASP A 53 -5.07 -0.14 14.19
N THR A 54 -4.84 0.96 13.46
CA THR A 54 -5.00 1.03 12.00
C THR A 54 -3.65 1.19 11.31
N LEU A 55 -3.35 0.25 10.42
CA LEU A 55 -2.25 0.31 9.48
C LEU A 55 -2.74 0.97 8.17
N MET A 56 -2.22 2.14 7.84
CA MET A 56 -2.46 2.79 6.55
C MET A 56 -1.39 2.37 5.55
N ILE A 57 -1.81 1.78 4.42
CA ILE A 57 -0.94 1.45 3.30
C ILE A 57 -0.98 2.58 2.28
N TRP A 58 0.20 3.09 1.93
CA TRP A 58 0.32 4.19 0.98
C TRP A 58 0.69 3.72 -0.42
N GLN A 59 1.84 3.08 -0.60
CA GLN A 59 2.29 2.61 -1.91
C GLN A 59 2.58 1.12 -1.89
N VAL A 60 2.21 0.45 -2.97
CA VAL A 60 2.55 -0.95 -3.25
C VAL A 60 3.09 -1.04 -4.66
N ALA A 61 4.27 -1.59 -4.84
CA ALA A 61 4.84 -1.85 -6.15
C ALA A 61 5.54 -3.20 -6.19
N VAL A 62 5.41 -3.90 -7.30
CA VAL A 62 6.18 -5.11 -7.64
C VAL A 62 6.81 -4.90 -9.00
N SER A 63 8.12 -5.17 -9.10
CA SER A 63 8.84 -5.14 -10.37
C SER A 63 8.17 -6.03 -11.40
N THR A 64 8.13 -5.58 -12.65
CA THR A 64 7.53 -6.33 -13.77
C THR A 64 8.13 -7.73 -13.93
N ASP A 65 9.43 -7.88 -13.63
CA ASP A 65 10.14 -9.17 -13.74
C ASP A 65 9.69 -10.19 -12.68
N PHE A 66 9.07 -9.73 -11.60
CA PHE A 66 8.66 -10.56 -10.47
C PHE A 66 7.15 -10.59 -10.23
N ARG A 67 6.36 -10.08 -11.16
CA ARG A 67 4.89 -10.10 -11.06
C ARG A 67 4.33 -11.54 -11.16
N GLY A 68 3.13 -11.74 -10.63
CA GLY A 68 2.46 -13.04 -10.68
C GLY A 68 2.96 -14.06 -9.66
N ARG A 69 3.79 -13.64 -8.69
CA ARG A 69 4.33 -14.50 -7.62
C ARG A 69 3.69 -14.26 -6.24
N GLY A 70 2.65 -13.42 -6.18
CA GLY A 70 1.96 -13.11 -4.93
C GLY A 70 2.74 -12.23 -3.96
N LEU A 71 3.80 -11.53 -4.41
CA LEU A 71 4.69 -10.75 -3.52
C LEU A 71 3.97 -9.62 -2.81
N ALA A 72 3.08 -8.89 -3.49
CA ALA A 72 2.31 -7.82 -2.87
C ALA A 72 1.42 -8.36 -1.74
N SER A 73 0.69 -9.43 -1.99
CA SER A 73 -0.13 -10.11 -0.98
C SER A 73 0.71 -10.58 0.21
N THR A 74 1.84 -11.23 -0.06
CA THR A 74 2.77 -11.71 0.99
C THR A 74 3.26 -10.56 1.86
N MET A 75 3.66 -9.43 1.27
CA MET A 75 4.10 -8.25 2.02
C MET A 75 2.99 -7.65 2.88
N LEU A 76 1.76 -7.55 2.35
CA LEU A 76 0.61 -7.03 3.12
C LEU A 76 0.28 -7.91 4.32
N HIS A 77 0.24 -9.24 4.15
CA HIS A 77 0.02 -10.17 5.26
C HIS A 77 1.13 -10.07 6.31
N ALA A 78 2.38 -10.03 5.89
CA ALA A 78 3.52 -9.89 6.80
C ALA A 78 3.47 -8.58 7.60
N LEU A 79 3.05 -7.48 6.97
CA LEU A 79 2.89 -6.19 7.64
C LEU A 79 1.74 -6.20 8.65
N ALA A 80 0.58 -6.74 8.27
CA ALA A 80 -0.56 -6.87 9.18
C ALA A 80 -0.21 -7.68 10.42
N ASP A 81 0.48 -8.82 10.24
CA ASP A 81 0.90 -9.68 11.34
C ASP A 81 1.97 -9.02 12.22
N ARG A 82 2.95 -8.35 11.61
CA ARG A 82 4.03 -7.67 12.33
C ARG A 82 3.54 -6.51 13.17
N THR A 83 2.64 -5.70 12.60
CA THR A 83 2.10 -4.51 13.30
C THR A 83 0.99 -4.86 14.28
N ARG A 84 0.41 -6.07 14.19
CA ARG A 84 -0.76 -6.49 14.96
C ARG A 84 -1.95 -5.52 14.80
N ALA A 85 -2.05 -4.88 13.65
CA ALA A 85 -3.14 -3.97 13.35
C ALA A 85 -4.48 -4.72 13.38
N LEU A 86 -5.51 -4.10 13.92
CA LEU A 86 -6.86 -4.63 13.90
C LEU A 86 -7.62 -4.23 12.64
N ARG A 87 -7.07 -3.24 11.92
CA ARG A 87 -7.64 -2.65 10.71
C ARG A 87 -6.54 -2.27 9.73
N LEU A 88 -6.82 -2.43 8.45
CA LEU A 88 -5.99 -1.90 7.38
C LEU A 88 -6.80 -0.88 6.57
N GLU A 89 -6.18 0.24 6.27
CA GLU A 89 -6.71 1.26 5.37
C GLU A 89 -5.78 1.47 4.19
N THR A 90 -6.34 1.84 3.05
CA THR A 90 -5.61 2.33 1.87
C THR A 90 -6.54 3.22 1.04
N THR A 91 -5.97 4.04 0.16
CA THR A 91 -6.77 4.78 -0.82
C THR A 91 -6.44 4.30 -2.23
N ILE A 92 -7.47 4.20 -3.08
CA ILE A 92 -7.34 3.65 -4.43
C ILE A 92 -8.28 4.43 -5.36
N THR A 93 -7.77 4.82 -6.54
CA THR A 93 -8.59 5.36 -7.63
C THR A 93 -9.32 4.24 -8.38
N ASP A 94 -10.46 4.55 -9.01
CA ASP A 94 -11.29 3.55 -9.70
C ASP A 94 -10.55 2.83 -10.83
N ASP A 95 -9.65 3.51 -11.52
CA ASP A 95 -8.89 2.98 -12.65
C ASP A 95 -7.74 2.05 -12.23
N ASN A 96 -7.36 2.02 -10.96
CA ASN A 96 -6.29 1.15 -10.46
C ASN A 96 -6.80 -0.28 -10.19
N ALA A 97 -7.09 -1.01 -11.27
CA ALA A 97 -7.67 -2.36 -11.19
C ALA A 97 -6.76 -3.35 -10.44
N ALA A 98 -5.45 -3.20 -10.51
CA ALA A 98 -4.50 -4.10 -9.83
C ALA A 98 -4.60 -3.95 -8.31
N SER A 99 -4.59 -2.73 -7.79
CA SER A 99 -4.76 -2.47 -6.35
C SER A 99 -6.16 -2.86 -5.87
N ASN A 100 -7.19 -2.57 -6.65
CA ASN A 100 -8.56 -2.98 -6.32
C ASN A 100 -8.65 -4.50 -6.09
N ARG A 101 -8.10 -5.30 -7.00
CA ARG A 101 -8.07 -6.77 -6.84
C ARG A 101 -7.21 -7.23 -5.66
N LEU A 102 -6.06 -6.61 -5.47
CA LEU A 102 -5.14 -6.96 -4.37
C LEU A 102 -5.80 -6.83 -3.00
N PHE A 103 -6.42 -5.68 -2.74
CA PHE A 103 -7.02 -5.42 -1.43
C PHE A 103 -8.33 -6.17 -1.21
N GLN A 104 -9.11 -6.44 -2.25
CA GLN A 104 -10.26 -7.35 -2.17
C GLN A 104 -9.81 -8.76 -1.79
N ALA A 105 -8.81 -9.31 -2.49
CA ALA A 105 -8.28 -10.63 -2.18
C ALA A 105 -7.66 -10.70 -0.77
N PHE A 106 -6.99 -9.64 -0.33
CA PHE A 106 -6.45 -9.54 1.03
C PHE A 106 -7.57 -9.63 2.09
N ALA A 107 -8.67 -8.88 1.90
CA ALA A 107 -9.82 -8.93 2.81
C ALA A 107 -10.44 -10.33 2.86
N GLU A 108 -10.66 -10.96 1.70
CA GLU A 108 -11.20 -12.32 1.59
C GLU A 108 -10.30 -13.34 2.31
N GLN A 109 -8.99 -13.28 2.09
CA GLN A 109 -8.01 -14.18 2.71
C GLN A 109 -7.93 -14.03 4.23
N ARG A 110 -8.23 -12.83 4.74
CA ARG A 110 -8.31 -12.56 6.18
C ARG A 110 -9.68 -12.89 6.78
N GLY A 111 -10.68 -13.16 5.97
CA GLY A 111 -12.06 -13.27 6.43
C GLY A 111 -12.61 -11.94 6.97
N ALA A 112 -12.03 -10.82 6.54
CA ALA A 112 -12.38 -9.47 6.95
C ALA A 112 -13.46 -8.85 6.06
N GLY A 113 -14.24 -7.93 6.61
CA GLY A 113 -15.10 -7.06 5.82
C GLY A 113 -14.29 -6.00 5.08
N LEU A 114 -14.80 -5.54 3.95
CA LEU A 114 -14.24 -4.42 3.20
C LEU A 114 -15.32 -3.36 3.00
N ASP A 115 -15.08 -2.17 3.52
CA ASP A 115 -15.88 -0.98 3.26
C ASP A 115 -15.15 -0.04 2.31
N ARG A 116 -15.89 0.58 1.37
CA ARG A 116 -15.36 1.48 0.37
C ARG A 116 -16.19 2.76 0.30
N ARG A 117 -15.53 3.92 0.46
CA ARG A 117 -16.18 5.22 0.37
C ARG A 117 -15.24 6.30 -0.20
N PRO A 118 -15.77 7.35 -0.85
CA PRO A 118 -14.94 8.49 -1.26
C PRO A 118 -14.26 9.12 -0.04
N LEU A 119 -12.97 9.43 -0.15
CA LEU A 119 -12.20 10.11 0.88
C LEU A 119 -11.70 11.47 0.38
N PHE A 120 -10.92 11.49 -0.69
CA PHE A 120 -10.39 12.69 -1.29
C PHE A 120 -10.99 12.90 -2.67
N THR A 121 -11.86 13.88 -2.77
CA THR A 121 -12.57 14.23 -4.02
C THR A 121 -11.73 15.22 -4.85
N PRO A 122 -11.98 15.33 -6.17
CA PRO A 122 -11.15 16.15 -7.07
C PRO A 122 -11.01 17.61 -6.65
N ASP A 123 -12.01 18.18 -5.97
CA ASP A 123 -12.01 19.55 -5.47
C ASP A 123 -10.95 19.82 -4.38
N LEU A 124 -10.41 18.79 -3.75
CA LEU A 124 -9.36 18.89 -2.74
C LEU A 124 -7.95 19.01 -3.35
N TYR A 125 -7.81 18.69 -4.64
CA TYR A 125 -6.51 18.66 -5.32
C TYR A 125 -6.29 19.91 -6.16
N PRO A 126 -5.27 20.75 -5.84
CA PRO A 126 -5.00 21.98 -6.61
C PRO A 126 -4.45 21.71 -8.01
N ASP A 127 -3.87 20.52 -8.23
CA ASP A 127 -3.22 20.10 -9.48
C ASP A 127 -4.07 19.14 -10.33
N GLY A 128 -5.28 18.83 -9.88
CA GLY A 128 -6.18 17.87 -10.53
C GLY A 128 -5.81 16.43 -10.23
N HIS A 129 -6.78 15.68 -9.73
CA HIS A 129 -6.64 14.26 -9.39
C HIS A 129 -8.01 13.60 -9.37
N ASP A 130 -8.08 12.32 -9.70
CA ASP A 130 -9.31 11.54 -9.57
C ASP A 130 -9.65 11.30 -8.09
N THR A 131 -10.87 10.90 -7.82
CA THR A 131 -11.30 10.55 -6.46
C THR A 131 -10.47 9.40 -5.90
N GLU A 132 -9.86 9.61 -4.74
CA GLU A 132 -9.29 8.56 -3.92
C GLU A 132 -10.38 8.00 -3.00
N TYR A 133 -10.64 6.71 -3.17
CA TYR A 133 -11.60 5.98 -2.34
C TYR A 133 -10.86 5.30 -1.19
N LEU A 134 -11.32 5.56 0.03
CA LEU A 134 -10.85 4.82 1.19
C LEU A 134 -11.40 3.39 1.15
N TYR A 135 -10.50 2.44 1.28
CA TYR A 135 -10.78 1.04 1.57
C TYR A 135 -10.44 0.78 3.02
N GLU A 136 -11.44 0.38 3.79
CA GLU A 136 -11.28 -0.02 5.18
C GLU A 136 -11.53 -1.52 5.29
N ILE A 137 -10.54 -2.26 5.77
CA ILE A 137 -10.56 -3.72 5.89
C ILE A 137 -10.44 -4.08 7.36
N ALA A 138 -11.49 -4.66 7.92
CA ALA A 138 -11.56 -5.03 9.34
C ALA A 138 -12.64 -6.08 9.60
N PRO A 139 -12.53 -6.86 10.75
CA PRO A 139 -11.33 -7.00 11.58
C PRO A 139 -10.23 -7.82 10.87
N LEU A 140 -8.96 -7.54 11.16
CA LEU A 140 -7.85 -8.31 10.61
C LEU A 140 -7.56 -9.57 11.44
#